data_6e5a75a83e66fb08629d04a9e261bbce
#
_entry.id   6e5a75a83e66fb08629d04a9e261bbce
#
_cell.length_a   1.000
_cell.length_b   1.000
_cell.length_c   1.000
_cell.angle_alpha   90.00
_cell.angle_beta   90.00
_cell.angle_gamma   90.00
#
_symmetry.space_group_name_H-M   'P 1'
#
loop_
_entity.id
_entity.type
_entity.pdbx_description
1 polymer ?
#
loop_
_entity_poly.entity_id
_entity_poly.type
_entity_poly.pdbx_seq_one_letter_code
_entity_poly.pdbx_strand_id
1 'polypeptide(L)'
;MVSEDLRVRINGVLSDVDNGAANTSLSVFYQGFHLLVDAGNGVEQSIKKGDSGKYLPDAILITHARRQHISDLPMLARENAKVYCTPECSKQITEMLPSLATSSSPPLLFSPTNPGTPFEVGPFSVISVAADNAGDQPGLPGSVVYIIRAGGRKIVAGWDFLKLQTDDESILWNPDLLVLGTETYNDHPSTGMISISEAYNIVRRWKAKLCYVLHYSGEKDREDAKNQWHRGPQGPLSPDELQKAIDDHLRVSGREGKFVIKVAKEGMTWNPQDLIEEEGPIGPRIEIDALDKHMFSIEKMQDGKVAISIEDNINSLTSEFVSPKFSENSLHGDAIKSMMTKGPELDLSVSGNTVSINIKKGKKPVFAEELPVSEKDCKKLTRYLQENFAAFTS
;
A
#
# COMPACT_ATOMS: atom_id res chain seq x y z
N MET A 1 -13.91 -20.16 -16.92
CA MET A 1 -13.89 -19.16 -15.83
C MET A 1 -13.12 -19.79 -14.70
N VAL A 2 -11.86 -19.44 -14.52
CA VAL A 2 -11.07 -19.83 -13.36
C VAL A 2 -11.61 -18.97 -12.22
N SER A 3 -12.22 -19.61 -11.23
CA SER A 3 -12.61 -18.95 -9.98
C SER A 3 -11.36 -18.29 -9.42
N GLU A 4 -11.38 -16.98 -9.25
CA GLU A 4 -10.30 -16.26 -8.58
C GLU A 4 -10.40 -16.52 -7.08
N ASP A 5 -9.90 -17.67 -6.64
CA ASP A 5 -9.89 -18.08 -5.23
C ASP A 5 -8.76 -17.36 -4.43
N LEU A 6 -8.32 -16.19 -4.90
CA LEU A 6 -7.36 -15.39 -4.14
C LEU A 6 -8.06 -14.79 -2.92
N ARG A 7 -7.52 -15.09 -1.74
CA ARG A 7 -8.01 -14.58 -0.47
C ARG A 7 -6.84 -14.26 0.45
N VAL A 8 -6.91 -13.13 1.14
CA VAL A 8 -5.99 -12.79 2.23
C VAL A 8 -6.76 -12.78 3.54
N ARG A 9 -6.18 -13.34 4.60
CA ARG A 9 -6.73 -13.31 5.95
C ARG A 9 -5.69 -12.76 6.91
N ILE A 10 -6.10 -11.82 7.76
CA ILE A 10 -5.28 -11.33 8.86
C ILE A 10 -5.36 -12.32 10.01
N ASN A 11 -4.25 -12.95 10.36
CA ASN A 11 -4.19 -13.94 11.44
C ASN A 11 -3.98 -13.27 12.80
N GLY A 12 -3.21 -12.18 12.83
CA GLY A 12 -2.93 -11.44 14.03
C GLY A 12 -2.49 -10.01 13.71
N VAL A 13 -2.61 -9.13 14.69
CA VAL A 13 -2.39 -7.70 14.54
C VAL A 13 -1.49 -7.08 15.62
N LEU A 14 -1.08 -7.86 16.62
CA LEU A 14 -0.34 -7.34 17.77
C LEU A 14 1.16 -7.26 17.51
N SER A 15 1.76 -6.24 18.13
CA SER A 15 3.21 -6.04 18.19
C SER A 15 3.87 -6.81 19.35
N ASP A 16 3.11 -7.12 20.41
CA ASP A 16 3.66 -7.64 21.65
C ASP A 16 3.26 -9.11 21.91
N VAL A 17 4.13 -9.84 22.60
CA VAL A 17 4.01 -11.30 22.80
C VAL A 17 2.98 -11.67 23.89
N ASP A 18 2.61 -10.75 24.78
CA ASP A 18 2.01 -11.11 26.06
C ASP A 18 0.50 -10.86 26.22
N ASN A 19 -0.24 -10.41 25.20
CA ASN A 19 -1.62 -9.98 25.35
C ASN A 19 -2.71 -10.99 24.94
N GLY A 20 -2.36 -12.25 24.71
CA GLY A 20 -3.34 -13.33 24.46
C GLY A 20 -4.03 -13.32 23.09
N ALA A 21 -3.76 -12.32 22.25
CA ALA A 21 -4.12 -12.28 20.83
C ALA A 21 -2.91 -12.61 19.94
N ALA A 22 -3.15 -12.93 18.67
CA ALA A 22 -2.09 -13.35 17.78
C ALA A 22 -1.21 -12.17 17.33
N ASN A 23 0.10 -12.42 17.28
CA ASN A 23 1.06 -11.49 16.70
C ASN A 23 0.81 -11.28 15.21
N THR A 24 1.36 -10.19 14.69
CA THR A 24 1.20 -9.78 13.29
C THR A 24 1.56 -10.90 12.32
N SER A 25 0.56 -11.29 11.53
CA SER A 25 0.68 -12.33 10.51
C SER A 25 -0.48 -12.28 9.53
N LEU A 26 -0.25 -12.73 8.31
CA LEU A 26 -1.31 -12.93 7.33
C LEU A 26 -1.16 -14.24 6.56
N SER A 27 -2.30 -14.79 6.15
CA SER A 27 -2.41 -15.93 5.25
C SER A 27 -2.86 -15.46 3.88
N VAL A 28 -2.23 -15.95 2.82
CA VAL A 28 -2.64 -15.75 1.42
C VAL A 28 -2.99 -17.10 0.83
N PHE A 29 -4.22 -17.24 0.34
CA PHE A 29 -4.73 -18.46 -0.28
C PHE A 29 -4.94 -18.23 -1.77
N TYR A 30 -4.44 -19.13 -2.60
CA TYR A 30 -4.65 -19.12 -4.04
C TYR A 30 -4.48 -20.50 -4.63
N GLN A 31 -5.43 -20.97 -5.45
CA GLN A 31 -5.40 -22.29 -6.11
C GLN A 31 -5.14 -23.45 -5.14
N GLY A 32 -5.75 -23.41 -3.94
CA GLY A 32 -5.58 -24.44 -2.93
C GLY A 32 -4.25 -24.44 -2.19
N PHE A 33 -3.38 -23.46 -2.47
CA PHE A 33 -2.11 -23.25 -1.77
C PHE A 33 -2.26 -22.23 -0.66
N HIS A 34 -1.68 -22.51 0.51
CA HIS A 34 -1.66 -21.63 1.67
C HIS A 34 -0.24 -21.08 1.88
N LEU A 35 -0.05 -19.79 1.62
CA LEU A 35 1.16 -19.05 1.91
C LEU A 35 0.96 -18.24 3.20
N LEU A 36 1.81 -18.43 4.18
CA LEU A 36 1.81 -17.69 5.44
C LEU A 36 2.92 -16.63 5.44
N VAL A 37 2.64 -15.43 5.95
CA VAL A 37 3.65 -14.40 6.23
C VAL A 37 3.72 -14.20 7.72
N ASP A 38 4.88 -14.48 8.29
CA ASP A 38 5.23 -14.55 9.70
C ASP A 38 4.41 -15.54 10.54
N ALA A 39 5.05 -16.08 11.55
CA ALA A 39 4.56 -17.16 12.41
C ALA A 39 4.83 -16.83 13.90
N GLY A 40 4.35 -15.68 14.35
CA GLY A 40 4.48 -15.23 15.73
C GLY A 40 3.57 -15.98 16.70
N ASN A 41 3.64 -15.61 17.97
CA ASN A 41 2.86 -16.23 19.02
C ASN A 41 1.35 -16.09 18.78
N GLY A 42 0.59 -17.16 18.97
CA GLY A 42 -0.88 -17.21 18.80
C GLY A 42 -1.36 -17.34 17.35
N VAL A 43 -0.45 -17.29 16.37
CA VAL A 43 -0.80 -17.40 14.95
C VAL A 43 -1.35 -18.78 14.62
N GLU A 44 -0.76 -19.85 15.16
CA GLU A 44 -1.28 -21.22 14.99
C GLU A 44 -2.73 -21.35 15.44
N GLN A 45 -3.05 -20.79 16.61
CA GLN A 45 -4.42 -20.84 17.15
C GLN A 45 -5.39 -20.00 16.31
N SER A 46 -4.96 -18.81 15.85
CA SER A 46 -5.78 -17.95 15.01
C SER A 46 -6.12 -18.63 13.68
N ILE A 47 -5.14 -19.28 13.03
CA ILE A 47 -5.37 -20.01 11.78
C ILE A 47 -6.36 -21.16 12.01
N LYS A 48 -6.18 -21.94 13.07
CA LYS A 48 -7.08 -23.05 13.42
C LYS A 48 -8.53 -22.62 13.66
N LYS A 49 -8.74 -21.46 14.27
CA LYS A 49 -10.09 -20.92 14.52
C LYS A 49 -10.76 -20.42 13.22
N GLY A 50 -9.98 -19.96 12.27
CA GLY A 50 -10.49 -19.24 11.10
C GLY A 50 -10.71 -20.10 9.87
N ASP A 51 -10.18 -21.31 9.82
CA ASP A 51 -10.30 -22.18 8.64
C ASP A 51 -10.76 -23.57 9.02
N SER A 52 -11.87 -23.99 8.41
CA SER A 52 -12.40 -25.36 8.54
C SER A 52 -11.70 -26.37 7.63
N GLY A 53 -10.71 -25.93 6.82
CA GLY A 53 -10.02 -26.73 5.83
C GLY A 53 -8.55 -27.00 6.17
N LYS A 54 -7.68 -26.60 5.25
CA LYS A 54 -6.23 -26.74 5.39
C LYS A 54 -5.67 -25.60 6.23
N TYR A 55 -5.38 -25.85 7.51
CA TYR A 55 -4.83 -24.81 8.39
C TYR A 55 -3.30 -24.70 8.32
N LEU A 56 -2.57 -25.81 8.08
CA LEU A 56 -1.12 -25.75 7.94
C LEU A 56 -0.70 -25.08 6.63
N PRO A 57 0.27 -24.17 6.66
CA PRO A 57 0.77 -23.53 5.45
C PRO A 57 1.59 -24.52 4.60
N ASP A 58 1.53 -24.33 3.28
CA ASP A 58 2.40 -25.02 2.32
C ASP A 58 3.79 -24.37 2.26
N ALA A 59 3.85 -23.07 2.55
CA ALA A 59 5.08 -22.31 2.64
C ALA A 59 4.92 -21.13 3.61
N ILE A 60 6.05 -20.69 4.16
CA ILE A 60 6.09 -19.58 5.11
C ILE A 60 7.13 -18.56 4.64
N LEU A 61 6.73 -17.28 4.54
CA LEU A 61 7.62 -16.15 4.35
C LEU A 61 7.90 -15.54 5.73
N ILE A 62 9.15 -15.25 6.05
CA ILE A 62 9.52 -14.55 7.28
C ILE A 62 10.12 -13.19 6.93
N THR A 63 9.52 -12.13 7.48
CA THR A 63 9.97 -10.75 7.26
C THR A 63 11.28 -10.47 7.99
N HIS A 64 11.41 -10.92 9.23
CA HIS A 64 12.63 -10.79 10.05
C HIS A 64 12.58 -11.67 11.29
N ALA A 65 13.72 -11.85 11.95
CA ALA A 65 13.91 -12.80 13.03
C ALA A 65 13.65 -12.20 14.44
N ARG A 66 12.46 -11.66 14.70
CA ARG A 66 12.03 -11.33 16.07
C ARG A 66 11.06 -12.39 16.60
N ARG A 67 11.02 -12.59 17.93
CA ARG A 67 10.15 -13.57 18.56
C ARG A 67 8.68 -13.42 18.17
N GLN A 68 8.18 -12.19 18.12
CA GLN A 68 6.80 -11.91 17.71
C GLN A 68 6.49 -12.31 16.25
N HIS A 69 7.48 -12.68 15.46
CA HIS A 69 7.31 -13.10 14.07
C HIS A 69 7.64 -14.56 13.81
N ILE A 70 8.24 -15.28 14.78
CA ILE A 70 8.74 -16.63 14.58
C ILE A 70 8.40 -17.62 15.72
N SER A 71 7.71 -17.22 16.79
CA SER A 71 7.48 -18.08 17.97
C SER A 71 6.73 -19.37 17.64
N ASP A 72 5.72 -19.32 16.76
CA ASP A 72 4.94 -20.50 16.35
C ASP A 72 5.54 -21.19 15.10
N LEU A 73 6.66 -20.69 14.56
CA LEU A 73 7.29 -21.24 13.37
C LEU A 73 7.60 -22.74 13.48
N PRO A 74 8.17 -23.28 14.60
CA PRO A 74 8.42 -24.71 14.73
C PRO A 74 7.15 -25.58 14.72
N MET A 75 6.00 -24.99 15.04
CA MET A 75 4.71 -25.69 15.04
C MET A 75 4.03 -25.62 13.67
N LEU A 76 4.21 -24.53 12.94
CA LEU A 76 3.57 -24.26 11.64
C LEU A 76 4.37 -24.80 10.45
N ALA A 77 5.71 -24.85 10.55
CA ALA A 77 6.58 -25.40 9.51
C ALA A 77 6.62 -26.93 9.51
N ARG A 78 5.50 -27.60 9.78
CA ARG A 78 5.36 -29.06 9.73
C ARG A 78 5.24 -29.55 8.29
N GLU A 79 5.38 -30.86 8.10
CA GLU A 79 5.13 -31.56 6.83
C GLU A 79 5.94 -31.03 5.64
N ASN A 80 7.19 -30.61 5.90
CA ASN A 80 8.11 -30.08 4.89
C ASN A 80 7.74 -28.72 4.30
N ALA A 81 6.93 -27.89 4.97
CA ALA A 81 6.72 -26.51 4.58
C ALA A 81 8.06 -25.76 4.49
N LYS A 82 8.35 -25.16 3.34
CA LYS A 82 9.58 -24.38 3.16
C LYS A 82 9.43 -23.01 3.82
N VAL A 83 10.50 -22.59 4.50
CA VAL A 83 10.61 -21.26 5.12
C VAL A 83 11.49 -20.38 4.24
N TYR A 84 10.90 -19.36 3.65
CA TYR A 84 11.57 -18.39 2.79
C TYR A 84 11.92 -17.14 3.58
N CYS A 85 13.18 -16.79 3.61
CA CYS A 85 13.71 -15.58 4.25
C CYS A 85 15.09 -15.28 3.70
N THR A 86 15.68 -14.15 4.09
CA THR A 86 17.07 -13.86 3.73
C THR A 86 18.07 -14.77 4.45
N PRO A 87 19.29 -14.94 3.93
CA PRO A 87 20.33 -15.73 4.60
C PRO A 87 20.62 -15.25 6.03
N GLU A 88 20.65 -13.93 6.25
CA GLU A 88 20.89 -13.33 7.55
C GLU A 88 19.75 -13.65 8.53
N CYS A 89 18.50 -13.53 8.07
CA CYS A 89 17.32 -13.88 8.84
C CYS A 89 17.32 -15.37 9.20
N SER A 90 17.63 -16.29 8.27
CA SER A 90 17.69 -17.73 8.53
C SER A 90 18.74 -18.10 9.57
N LYS A 91 19.89 -17.42 9.56
CA LYS A 91 20.94 -17.61 10.56
C LYS A 91 20.44 -17.23 11.96
N GLN A 92 19.83 -16.05 12.08
CA GLN A 92 19.27 -15.56 13.36
C GLN A 92 18.17 -16.49 13.88
N ILE A 93 17.25 -16.95 13.02
CA ILE A 93 16.23 -17.94 13.40
C ILE A 93 16.89 -19.21 13.93
N THR A 94 17.90 -19.74 13.24
CA THR A 94 18.61 -20.94 13.64
C THR A 94 19.24 -20.80 15.02
N GLU A 95 19.81 -19.65 15.34
CA GLU A 95 20.37 -19.33 16.65
C GLU A 95 19.29 -19.25 17.74
N MET A 96 18.08 -18.84 17.41
CA MET A 96 16.95 -18.74 18.33
C MET A 96 16.15 -20.04 18.49
N LEU A 97 16.23 -20.99 17.55
CA LEU A 97 15.48 -22.25 17.53
C LEU A 97 15.56 -23.06 18.83
N PRO A 98 16.72 -23.21 19.50
CA PRO A 98 16.80 -23.98 20.75
C PRO A 98 15.87 -23.47 21.85
N SER A 99 15.47 -22.18 21.78
CA SER A 99 14.54 -21.57 22.73
C SER A 99 13.07 -21.61 22.27
N LEU A 100 12.81 -21.97 21.02
CA LEU A 100 11.47 -21.97 20.41
C LEU A 100 10.96 -23.39 20.12
N ALA A 101 11.87 -24.29 19.74
CA ALA A 101 11.53 -25.67 19.36
C ALA A 101 11.39 -26.60 20.58
N THR A 102 10.50 -27.55 20.47
CA THR A 102 10.42 -28.69 21.38
C THR A 102 11.23 -29.86 20.82
N SER A 103 11.51 -30.88 21.66
CA SER A 103 12.22 -32.09 21.22
C SER A 103 11.51 -32.89 20.10
N SER A 104 10.24 -32.60 19.86
CA SER A 104 9.41 -33.19 18.80
C SER A 104 9.24 -32.31 17.56
N SER A 105 9.82 -31.10 17.53
CA SER A 105 9.72 -30.21 16.38
C SER A 105 10.57 -30.72 15.21
N PRO A 106 10.05 -30.80 13.98
CA PRO A 106 10.85 -31.19 12.82
C PRO A 106 11.89 -30.09 12.50
N PRO A 107 12.98 -30.44 11.80
CA PRO A 107 13.94 -29.45 11.32
C PRO A 107 13.28 -28.49 10.32
N LEU A 108 13.61 -27.20 10.41
CA LEU A 108 13.13 -26.20 9.46
C LEU A 108 13.85 -26.33 8.12
N LEU A 109 13.09 -26.27 7.03
CA LEU A 109 13.61 -26.29 5.66
C LEU A 109 13.71 -24.86 5.12
N PHE A 110 14.85 -24.22 5.34
CA PHE A 110 15.08 -22.89 4.82
C PHE A 110 15.32 -22.87 3.30
N SER A 111 14.70 -21.90 2.64
CA SER A 111 14.90 -21.55 1.24
C SER A 111 15.33 -20.06 1.17
N PRO A 112 16.65 -19.79 1.21
CA PRO A 112 17.11 -18.39 1.25
C PRO A 112 16.74 -17.62 0.01
N THR A 113 16.34 -16.34 0.19
CA THR A 113 15.95 -15.41 -0.86
C THR A 113 16.83 -14.17 -0.82
N ASN A 114 17.10 -13.59 -1.99
CA ASN A 114 17.85 -12.34 -2.09
C ASN A 114 16.88 -11.19 -2.39
N PRO A 115 16.92 -10.10 -1.62
CA PRO A 115 16.11 -8.92 -1.89
C PRO A 115 16.31 -8.41 -3.33
N GLY A 116 15.21 -7.96 -3.94
CA GLY A 116 15.18 -7.52 -5.35
C GLY A 116 15.08 -8.63 -6.38
N THR A 117 15.30 -9.90 -6.00
CA THR A 117 15.24 -11.03 -6.94
C THR A 117 13.90 -11.73 -6.85
N PRO A 118 13.11 -11.84 -7.94
CA PRO A 118 11.88 -12.61 -7.97
C PRO A 118 12.12 -14.10 -7.73
N PHE A 119 11.20 -14.75 -7.01
CA PHE A 119 11.20 -16.20 -6.82
C PHE A 119 9.75 -16.74 -6.75
N GLU A 120 9.59 -18.02 -7.05
CA GLU A 120 8.28 -18.66 -7.08
C GLU A 120 8.03 -19.47 -5.81
N VAL A 121 6.81 -19.37 -5.26
CA VAL A 121 6.33 -20.11 -4.10
C VAL A 121 4.95 -20.71 -4.42
N GLY A 122 4.91 -21.95 -4.87
CA GLY A 122 3.67 -22.51 -5.40
C GLY A 122 3.13 -21.68 -6.56
N PRO A 123 1.88 -21.22 -6.50
CA PRO A 123 1.29 -20.40 -7.55
C PRO A 123 1.57 -18.89 -7.41
N PHE A 124 2.44 -18.50 -6.48
CA PHE A 124 2.78 -17.11 -6.19
C PHE A 124 4.12 -16.72 -6.79
N SER A 125 4.18 -15.55 -7.41
CA SER A 125 5.45 -14.88 -7.72
C SER A 125 5.74 -13.85 -6.62
N VAL A 126 6.89 -13.97 -5.98
CA VAL A 126 7.25 -13.19 -4.79
C VAL A 126 8.54 -12.42 -5.04
N ILE A 127 8.58 -11.18 -4.55
CA ILE A 127 9.80 -10.37 -4.46
C ILE A 127 9.92 -9.90 -3.01
N SER A 128 11.11 -10.04 -2.42
CA SER A 128 11.44 -9.37 -1.16
C SER A 128 12.16 -8.06 -1.43
N VAL A 129 11.86 -7.02 -0.67
CA VAL A 129 12.54 -5.72 -0.71
C VAL A 129 13.21 -5.52 0.63
N ALA A 130 14.52 -5.24 0.62
CA ALA A 130 15.26 -5.03 1.86
C ALA A 130 14.71 -3.84 2.65
N ALA A 131 14.60 -4.00 3.95
CA ALA A 131 14.01 -3.05 4.85
C ALA A 131 14.99 -2.69 5.99
N ASP A 132 15.00 -1.41 6.37
CA ASP A 132 15.71 -0.93 7.54
C ASP A 132 14.69 -0.67 8.66
N ASN A 133 14.91 -1.32 9.78
CA ASN A 133 14.10 -1.17 10.99
C ASN A 133 14.95 -0.69 12.20
N ALA A 134 16.05 -0.01 11.93
CA ALA A 134 16.89 0.61 12.95
C ALA A 134 16.21 1.88 13.49
N GLY A 135 15.63 1.78 14.67
CA GLY A 135 15.23 2.93 15.49
C GLY A 135 16.33 3.26 16.52
N ASP A 136 15.95 3.40 17.79
CA ASP A 136 16.91 3.54 18.92
C ASP A 136 17.72 2.25 19.15
N GLN A 137 17.25 1.12 18.66
CA GLN A 137 17.94 -0.17 18.70
C GLN A 137 18.56 -0.48 17.33
N PRO A 138 19.67 -1.22 17.29
CA PRO A 138 20.21 -1.72 16.04
C PRO A 138 19.14 -2.47 15.25
N GLY A 139 19.02 -2.15 13.95
CA GLY A 139 18.15 -2.88 13.05
C GLY A 139 18.55 -4.35 12.91
N LEU A 140 17.60 -5.18 12.55
CA LEU A 140 17.84 -6.60 12.31
C LEU A 140 18.31 -6.81 10.87
N PRO A 141 19.53 -7.33 10.66
CA PRO A 141 20.00 -7.67 9.33
C PRO A 141 19.06 -8.64 8.63
N GLY A 142 18.84 -8.41 7.34
CA GLY A 142 18.01 -9.30 6.52
C GLY A 142 16.50 -9.10 6.68
N SER A 143 16.07 -7.99 7.28
CA SER A 143 14.65 -7.60 7.29
C SER A 143 14.15 -7.25 5.90
N VAL A 144 12.91 -7.64 5.58
CA VAL A 144 12.30 -7.42 4.26
C VAL A 144 10.81 -7.11 4.33
N VAL A 145 10.32 -6.45 3.29
CA VAL A 145 8.91 -6.33 2.91
C VAL A 145 8.66 -7.26 1.72
N TYR A 146 7.51 -7.88 1.63
CA TYR A 146 7.17 -8.80 0.54
C TYR A 146 6.18 -8.20 -0.43
N ILE A 147 6.45 -8.38 -1.72
CA ILE A 147 5.52 -8.19 -2.84
C ILE A 147 5.08 -9.57 -3.29
N ILE A 148 3.80 -9.89 -3.16
CA ILE A 148 3.21 -11.19 -3.50
C ILE A 148 2.24 -10.98 -4.65
N ARG A 149 2.43 -11.73 -5.75
CA ARG A 149 1.57 -11.66 -6.93
C ARG A 149 0.89 -12.98 -7.17
N ALA A 150 -0.42 -12.93 -7.40
CA ALA A 150 -1.25 -14.08 -7.75
C ALA A 150 -2.51 -13.63 -8.47
N GLY A 151 -2.97 -14.36 -9.47
CA GLY A 151 -4.23 -14.09 -10.21
C GLY A 151 -4.30 -12.68 -10.80
N GLY A 152 -3.17 -12.10 -11.21
CA GLY A 152 -3.10 -10.73 -11.73
C GLY A 152 -3.19 -9.64 -10.66
N ARG A 153 -3.17 -9.99 -9.37
CA ARG A 153 -3.24 -9.07 -8.24
C ARG A 153 -1.88 -8.92 -7.58
N LYS A 154 -1.66 -7.75 -6.96
CA LYS A 154 -0.45 -7.41 -6.21
C LYS A 154 -0.80 -7.13 -4.75
N ILE A 155 -0.21 -7.87 -3.83
CA ILE A 155 -0.27 -7.65 -2.40
C ILE A 155 1.12 -7.20 -1.96
N VAL A 156 1.19 -6.10 -1.20
CA VAL A 156 2.43 -5.66 -0.55
C VAL A 156 2.21 -5.78 0.95
N ALA A 157 3.08 -6.53 1.62
CA ALA A 157 2.99 -6.80 3.05
C ALA A 157 4.33 -6.50 3.73
N GLY A 158 4.32 -5.57 4.69
CA GLY A 158 5.51 -5.20 5.45
C GLY A 158 5.16 -4.49 6.74
N TRP A 159 5.88 -4.86 7.75
CA TRP A 159 5.85 -4.26 9.08
C TRP A 159 7.27 -4.20 9.63
N ASP A 160 7.47 -3.48 10.70
CA ASP A 160 8.79 -3.27 11.31
C ASP A 160 9.83 -2.71 10.32
N PHE A 161 9.48 -1.65 9.60
CA PHE A 161 10.43 -0.92 8.77
C PHE A 161 10.25 0.60 8.90
N LEU A 162 11.35 1.33 8.79
CA LEU A 162 11.40 2.79 8.68
C LEU A 162 11.66 3.22 7.24
N LYS A 163 12.53 2.48 6.56
CA LYS A 163 12.94 2.77 5.18
C LYS A 163 13.08 1.48 4.40
N LEU A 164 12.87 1.58 3.11
CA LEU A 164 13.17 0.51 2.17
C LEU A 164 14.51 0.79 1.50
N GLN A 165 15.29 -0.27 1.32
CA GLN A 165 16.58 -0.24 0.63
C GLN A 165 16.37 -0.77 -0.79
N THR A 166 15.87 0.09 -1.67
CA THR A 166 15.66 -0.22 -3.08
C THR A 166 15.97 1.00 -3.93
N ASP A 167 16.59 0.77 -5.09
CA ASP A 167 16.86 1.80 -6.08
C ASP A 167 15.62 2.08 -6.95
N ASP A 168 14.65 1.17 -6.95
CA ASP A 168 13.42 1.27 -7.70
C ASP A 168 12.20 1.01 -6.80
N GLU A 169 11.63 2.08 -6.26
CA GLU A 169 10.42 2.01 -5.44
C GLU A 169 9.16 1.71 -6.28
N SER A 170 9.23 1.86 -7.61
CA SER A 170 8.06 1.62 -8.48
C SER A 170 7.55 0.18 -8.46
N ILE A 171 8.39 -0.77 -8.06
CA ILE A 171 7.97 -2.17 -7.89
C ILE A 171 6.87 -2.34 -6.82
N LEU A 172 6.76 -1.39 -5.87
CA LEU A 172 5.77 -1.35 -4.79
C LEU A 172 4.47 -0.67 -5.21
N TRP A 173 4.47 0.12 -6.30
CA TRP A 173 3.33 0.95 -6.70
C TRP A 173 2.13 0.13 -7.16
N ASN A 174 0.95 0.71 -7.02
CA ASN A 174 -0.33 0.15 -7.41
C ASN A 174 -0.64 -1.24 -6.80
N PRO A 175 -0.42 -1.46 -5.48
CA PRO A 175 -0.89 -2.69 -4.87
C PRO A 175 -2.41 -2.71 -4.81
N ASP A 176 -2.99 -3.89 -5.06
CA ASP A 176 -4.42 -4.12 -4.83
C ASP A 176 -4.73 -4.16 -3.33
N LEU A 177 -3.81 -4.72 -2.56
CA LEU A 177 -3.83 -4.68 -1.09
C LEU A 177 -2.44 -4.31 -0.57
N LEU A 178 -2.40 -3.29 0.28
CA LEU A 178 -1.23 -2.89 1.05
C LEU A 178 -1.47 -3.24 2.52
N VAL A 179 -0.54 -3.91 3.18
CA VAL A 179 -0.60 -4.22 4.60
C VAL A 179 0.64 -3.62 5.27
N LEU A 180 0.44 -2.65 6.15
CA LEU A 180 1.51 -1.90 6.80
C LEU A 180 1.46 -2.06 8.32
N GLY A 181 2.62 -2.34 8.92
CA GLY A 181 2.81 -2.22 10.35
C GLY A 181 3.09 -0.78 10.76
N THR A 182 2.45 -0.34 11.84
CA THR A 182 2.66 0.99 12.42
C THR A 182 2.73 0.86 13.93
N GLU A 183 3.58 1.64 14.61
CA GLU A 183 3.67 1.60 16.08
C GLU A 183 2.99 2.79 16.74
N THR A 184 3.07 3.96 16.11
CA THR A 184 2.59 5.23 16.64
C THR A 184 1.62 5.90 15.67
N TYR A 185 0.84 6.85 16.16
CA TYR A 185 0.04 7.71 15.28
C TYR A 185 0.93 8.77 14.62
N ASN A 186 1.80 9.43 15.39
CA ASN A 186 2.75 10.43 14.91
C ASN A 186 4.14 9.83 14.76
N ASP A 187 4.96 10.44 13.93
CA ASP A 187 6.35 10.05 13.78
C ASP A 187 7.10 10.17 15.11
N HIS A 188 7.86 9.15 15.44
CA HIS A 188 8.63 9.09 16.67
C HIS A 188 10.05 8.61 16.37
N PRO A 189 11.10 9.34 16.81
CA PRO A 189 12.49 9.05 16.44
C PRO A 189 13.00 7.71 16.95
N SER A 190 12.39 7.16 18.01
CA SER A 190 12.87 5.92 18.63
C SER A 190 12.13 4.67 18.17
N THR A 191 11.16 4.78 17.25
CA THR A 191 10.49 3.60 16.70
C THR A 191 11.31 2.95 15.60
N GLY A 192 11.23 1.62 15.50
CA GLY A 192 11.81 0.84 14.40
C GLY A 192 10.83 0.64 13.24
N MET A 193 9.72 1.36 13.21
CA MET A 193 8.70 1.26 12.16
C MET A 193 8.00 2.59 11.91
N ILE A 194 7.31 2.67 10.79
CA ILE A 194 6.57 3.86 10.38
C ILE A 194 5.41 4.17 11.31
N SER A 195 4.97 5.43 11.29
CA SER A 195 3.75 5.90 11.97
C SER A 195 2.51 5.79 11.07
N ILE A 196 1.33 6.02 11.64
CA ILE A 196 0.09 6.21 10.85
C ILE A 196 0.24 7.45 9.94
N SER A 197 0.89 8.51 10.40
CA SER A 197 1.16 9.71 9.60
C SER A 197 1.99 9.39 8.36
N GLU A 198 3.01 8.55 8.47
CA GLU A 198 3.80 8.11 7.31
C GLU A 198 3.03 7.11 6.44
N ALA A 199 2.16 6.27 7.03
CA ALA A 199 1.31 5.39 6.26
C ALA A 199 0.40 6.14 5.28
N TYR A 200 -0.13 7.34 5.62
CA TYR A 200 -0.88 8.18 4.67
C TYR A 200 -0.03 8.56 3.47
N ASN A 201 1.24 8.92 3.70
CA ASN A 201 2.17 9.30 2.63
C ASN A 201 2.49 8.09 1.74
N ILE A 202 2.72 6.92 2.33
CA ILE A 202 3.00 5.68 1.61
C ILE A 202 1.79 5.26 0.76
N VAL A 203 0.59 5.25 1.32
CA VAL A 203 -0.65 4.90 0.58
C VAL A 203 -0.82 5.79 -0.64
N ARG A 204 -0.57 7.09 -0.49
CA ARG A 204 -0.64 8.04 -1.59
C ARG A 204 0.47 7.81 -2.62
N ARG A 205 1.72 7.72 -2.18
CA ARG A 205 2.91 7.56 -3.03
C ARG A 205 2.88 6.24 -3.81
N TRP A 206 2.50 5.16 -3.14
CA TRP A 206 2.39 3.85 -3.80
C TRP A 206 1.03 3.61 -4.46
N LYS A 207 0.09 4.56 -4.36
CA LYS A 207 -1.22 4.49 -5.04
C LYS A 207 -1.98 3.22 -4.67
N ALA A 208 -1.96 2.87 -3.38
CA ALA A 208 -2.62 1.68 -2.90
C ALA A 208 -4.14 1.83 -2.94
N LYS A 209 -4.85 0.84 -3.51
CA LYS A 209 -6.31 0.84 -3.58
C LYS A 209 -6.95 0.66 -2.21
N LEU A 210 -6.35 -0.22 -1.40
CA LEU A 210 -6.75 -0.53 -0.05
C LEU A 210 -5.50 -0.73 0.80
N CYS A 211 -5.46 -0.11 1.98
CA CYS A 211 -4.42 -0.33 2.98
C CYS A 211 -5.03 -0.87 4.27
N TYR A 212 -4.45 -1.93 4.79
CA TYR A 212 -4.67 -2.39 6.15
C TYR A 212 -3.50 -1.94 7.02
N VAL A 213 -3.79 -1.23 8.11
CA VAL A 213 -2.80 -0.88 9.14
C VAL A 213 -2.98 -1.81 10.34
N LEU A 214 -1.87 -2.31 10.87
CA LEU A 214 -1.81 -3.24 12.00
C LEU A 214 -0.56 -2.97 12.83
N HIS A 215 -0.28 -3.79 13.83
CA HIS A 215 0.92 -3.71 14.69
C HIS A 215 0.97 -2.45 15.57
N TYR A 216 -0.14 -1.70 15.68
CA TYR A 216 -0.22 -0.44 16.41
C TYR A 216 -0.25 -0.67 17.94
N SER A 217 0.67 -0.03 18.66
CA SER A 217 0.68 0.02 20.12
C SER A 217 0.26 1.38 20.70
N GLY A 218 0.70 2.46 20.06
CA GLY A 218 0.44 3.84 20.51
C GLY A 218 1.11 4.22 21.84
N GLU A 219 1.97 3.35 22.40
CA GLU A 219 2.59 3.58 23.71
C GLU A 219 3.51 4.81 23.71
N LYS A 220 4.28 4.98 22.64
CA LYS A 220 5.19 6.11 22.51
C LYS A 220 4.48 7.43 22.25
N ASP A 221 3.32 7.41 21.57
CA ASP A 221 2.46 8.59 21.45
C ASP A 221 2.01 9.13 22.82
N ARG A 222 1.79 8.22 23.80
CA ARG A 222 1.46 8.61 25.18
C ARG A 222 2.65 9.29 25.88
N GLU A 223 3.87 8.81 25.62
CA GLU A 223 5.07 9.41 26.19
C GLU A 223 5.29 10.83 25.67
N ASP A 224 5.08 11.04 24.37
CA ASP A 224 5.25 12.31 23.69
C ASP A 224 4.16 13.34 24.02
N ALA A 225 3.01 12.92 24.47
CA ALA A 225 1.95 13.81 24.93
C ALA A 225 2.41 14.83 25.99
N LYS A 226 3.44 14.47 26.76
CA LYS A 226 4.06 15.36 27.77
C LYS A 226 4.87 16.49 27.14
N ASN A 227 5.29 16.35 25.89
CA ASN A 227 6.22 17.27 25.24
C ASN A 227 5.53 18.30 24.33
N GLN A 228 4.21 18.28 24.19
CA GLN A 228 3.36 19.24 23.43
C GLN A 228 3.74 19.42 21.94
N TRP A 229 4.52 18.52 21.36
CA TRP A 229 5.03 18.64 19.99
C TRP A 229 4.07 18.08 18.93
N HIS A 230 3.19 17.16 19.31
CA HIS A 230 2.33 16.46 18.39
C HIS A 230 0.93 17.03 18.34
N ARG A 231 0.47 17.33 17.12
CA ARG A 231 -0.92 17.68 16.83
C ARG A 231 -1.63 16.41 16.39
N GLY A 232 -2.64 15.99 17.11
CA GLY A 232 -3.43 14.82 16.75
C GLY A 232 -3.65 13.88 17.94
N PRO A 233 -4.17 12.69 17.68
CA PRO A 233 -4.43 11.71 18.72
C PRO A 233 -3.16 11.34 19.48
N GLN A 234 -3.31 11.26 20.78
CA GLN A 234 -2.26 10.84 21.70
C GLN A 234 -2.61 9.44 22.19
N GLY A 235 -2.01 8.42 21.57
CA GLY A 235 -2.32 7.02 21.88
C GLY A 235 -2.06 6.61 23.34
N PRO A 236 -2.27 5.33 23.66
CA PRO A 236 -2.79 4.31 22.78
C PRO A 236 -4.28 4.47 22.50
N LEU A 237 -4.67 4.28 21.26
CA LEU A 237 -6.06 4.27 20.83
C LEU A 237 -6.54 2.83 20.68
N SER A 238 -7.80 2.58 21.01
CA SER A 238 -8.45 1.33 20.60
C SER A 238 -8.55 1.25 19.08
N PRO A 239 -8.72 0.06 18.48
CA PRO A 239 -8.86 -0.07 17.03
C PRO A 239 -9.98 0.78 16.43
N ASP A 240 -11.09 0.95 17.15
CA ASP A 240 -12.22 1.76 16.66
C ASP A 240 -11.93 3.27 16.76
N GLU A 241 -11.25 3.71 17.81
CA GLU A 241 -10.80 5.11 17.94
C GLU A 241 -9.73 5.44 16.90
N LEU A 242 -8.80 4.51 16.63
CA LEU A 242 -7.78 4.67 15.60
C LEU A 242 -8.44 4.75 14.20
N GLN A 243 -9.41 3.86 13.89
CA GLN A 243 -10.15 3.94 12.62
C GLN A 243 -10.86 5.29 12.48
N LYS A 244 -11.52 5.75 13.54
CA LYS A 244 -12.18 7.06 13.53
C LYS A 244 -11.19 8.19 13.28
N ALA A 245 -10.02 8.15 13.90
CA ALA A 245 -8.97 9.17 13.70
C ALA A 245 -8.48 9.18 12.23
N ILE A 246 -8.31 8.00 11.63
CA ILE A 246 -7.96 7.84 10.21
C ILE A 246 -9.05 8.43 9.31
N ASP A 247 -10.31 8.06 9.53
CA ASP A 247 -11.44 8.54 8.73
C ASP A 247 -11.60 10.06 8.83
N ASP A 248 -11.47 10.62 10.04
CA ASP A 248 -11.48 12.07 10.27
C ASP A 248 -10.33 12.78 9.56
N HIS A 249 -9.12 12.21 9.56
CA HIS A 249 -7.97 12.75 8.83
C HIS A 249 -8.22 12.75 7.31
N LEU A 250 -8.70 11.65 6.75
CA LEU A 250 -8.99 11.54 5.31
C LEU A 250 -10.07 12.53 4.89
N ARG A 251 -11.10 12.71 5.70
CA ARG A 251 -12.18 13.68 5.47
C ARG A 251 -11.66 15.12 5.50
N VAL A 252 -10.93 15.50 6.54
CA VAL A 252 -10.40 16.87 6.70
C VAL A 252 -9.37 17.21 5.61
N SER A 253 -8.59 16.24 5.17
CA SER A 253 -7.62 16.41 4.08
C SER A 253 -8.26 16.37 2.68
N GLY A 254 -9.59 16.21 2.57
CA GLY A 254 -10.30 16.11 1.28
C GLY A 254 -9.98 14.83 0.50
N ARG A 255 -9.60 13.77 1.21
CA ARG A 255 -9.19 12.48 0.63
C ARG A 255 -10.17 11.34 0.91
N GLU A 256 -11.29 11.65 1.53
CA GLU A 256 -12.37 10.70 1.75
C GLU A 256 -12.84 10.10 0.41
N GLY A 257 -12.90 8.77 0.34
CA GLY A 257 -13.24 8.03 -0.88
C GLY A 257 -12.13 7.89 -1.92
N LYS A 258 -10.99 8.59 -1.76
CA LYS A 258 -9.82 8.46 -2.66
C LYS A 258 -8.90 7.33 -2.24
N PHE A 259 -8.73 7.18 -0.94
CA PHE A 259 -7.93 6.13 -0.31
C PHE A 259 -8.80 5.39 0.69
N VAL A 260 -8.61 4.09 0.76
CA VAL A 260 -9.27 3.26 1.76
C VAL A 260 -8.20 2.73 2.70
N ILE A 261 -8.18 3.25 3.93
CA ILE A 261 -7.27 2.79 4.99
C ILE A 261 -8.13 2.22 6.12
N LYS A 262 -7.91 0.97 6.46
CA LYS A 262 -8.65 0.26 7.51
C LYS A 262 -7.71 -0.24 8.58
N VAL A 263 -8.09 -0.08 9.83
CA VAL A 263 -7.42 -0.74 10.96
C VAL A 263 -7.76 -2.22 10.92
N ALA A 264 -6.73 -3.05 10.75
CA ALA A 264 -6.91 -4.49 10.66
C ALA A 264 -7.35 -5.08 11.99
N LYS A 265 -8.19 -6.12 11.91
CA LYS A 265 -8.61 -6.94 13.05
C LYS A 265 -8.31 -8.41 12.76
N GLU A 266 -8.02 -9.19 13.81
CA GLU A 266 -7.85 -10.64 13.66
C GLU A 266 -9.09 -11.27 13.02
N GLY A 267 -8.88 -12.16 12.04
CA GLY A 267 -9.94 -12.80 11.27
C GLY A 267 -10.47 -12.00 10.08
N MET A 268 -10.06 -10.75 9.91
CA MET A 268 -10.44 -9.92 8.77
C MET A 268 -9.93 -10.53 7.47
N THR A 269 -10.77 -10.55 6.45
CA THR A 269 -10.44 -11.11 5.13
C THR A 269 -10.54 -10.05 4.04
N TRP A 270 -9.74 -10.23 3.01
CA TRP A 270 -9.81 -9.50 1.75
C TRP A 270 -9.90 -10.47 0.58
N ASN A 271 -10.75 -10.15 -0.39
CA ASN A 271 -10.85 -10.85 -1.67
C ASN A 271 -10.78 -9.81 -2.80
N PRO A 272 -10.30 -10.19 -3.99
CA PRO A 272 -10.26 -9.28 -5.14
C PRO A 272 -11.61 -8.65 -5.50
N GLN A 273 -12.72 -9.35 -5.21
CA GLN A 273 -14.07 -8.85 -5.44
C GLN A 273 -14.42 -7.66 -4.53
N ASP A 274 -13.75 -7.52 -3.39
CA ASP A 274 -13.95 -6.38 -2.46
C ASP A 274 -13.47 -5.05 -3.07
N LEU A 275 -12.74 -5.11 -4.18
CA LEU A 275 -12.27 -3.97 -4.97
C LEU A 275 -13.14 -3.69 -6.20
N ILE A 276 -14.36 -4.19 -6.27
CA ILE A 276 -15.28 -3.80 -7.35
C ILE A 276 -15.55 -2.31 -7.17
N GLU A 277 -14.78 -1.51 -7.91
CA GLU A 277 -15.15 -0.13 -8.17
C GLU A 277 -16.47 -0.20 -8.95
N GLU A 278 -17.59 0.11 -8.29
CA GLU A 278 -18.76 0.54 -9.03
C GLU A 278 -18.29 1.74 -9.87
N GLU A 279 -18.29 1.60 -11.19
CA GLU A 279 -18.12 2.72 -12.11
C GLU A 279 -19.32 3.65 -11.89
N GLY A 280 -19.24 4.43 -10.84
CA GLY A 280 -20.20 5.49 -10.57
C GLY A 280 -20.23 6.49 -11.71
N PRO A 281 -21.24 7.35 -11.79
CA PRO A 281 -21.28 8.42 -12.78
C PRO A 281 -20.01 9.27 -12.65
N ILE A 282 -19.35 9.55 -13.78
CA ILE A 282 -18.19 10.41 -13.80
C ILE A 282 -18.67 11.81 -13.44
N GLY A 283 -18.27 12.27 -12.26
CA GLY A 283 -18.62 13.61 -11.74
C GLY A 283 -17.93 14.74 -12.53
N PRO A 284 -18.12 15.98 -12.11
CA PRO A 284 -17.48 17.14 -12.75
C PRO A 284 -15.95 17.15 -12.57
N ARG A 285 -15.40 16.29 -11.74
CA ARG A 285 -13.97 16.16 -11.48
C ARG A 285 -13.49 14.73 -11.75
N ILE A 286 -12.34 14.62 -12.38
CA ILE A 286 -11.62 13.37 -12.60
C ILE A 286 -10.21 13.49 -12.05
N GLU A 287 -9.70 12.40 -11.49
CA GLU A 287 -8.31 12.25 -11.07
C GLU A 287 -7.66 11.14 -11.88
N ILE A 288 -6.48 11.46 -12.40
CA ILE A 288 -5.67 10.60 -13.25
C ILE A 288 -4.32 10.41 -12.61
N ASP A 289 -3.95 9.16 -12.51
CA ASP A 289 -2.72 8.71 -11.92
C ASP A 289 -1.65 8.54 -13.01
N ALA A 290 -0.60 9.34 -12.97
CA ALA A 290 0.57 9.07 -13.75
C ALA A 290 1.41 7.97 -13.09
N LEU A 291 1.85 6.99 -13.89
CA LEU A 291 2.50 5.79 -13.37
C LEU A 291 3.89 6.05 -12.76
N ASP A 292 4.47 7.22 -13.02
CA ASP A 292 5.80 7.57 -12.51
C ASP A 292 5.76 8.34 -11.18
N LYS A 293 5.32 9.59 -11.16
CA LYS A 293 5.41 10.42 -9.95
C LYS A 293 4.29 11.43 -9.75
N HIS A 294 3.44 11.63 -10.75
CA HIS A 294 2.43 12.68 -10.69
C HIS A 294 1.02 12.13 -10.60
N MET A 295 0.18 12.85 -9.90
CA MET A 295 -1.27 12.74 -10.00
C MET A 295 -1.81 14.07 -10.52
N PHE A 296 -2.70 14.05 -11.49
CA PHE A 296 -3.38 15.24 -11.92
C PHE A 296 -4.89 15.10 -11.85
N SER A 297 -5.57 16.19 -11.58
CA SER A 297 -7.02 16.26 -11.60
C SER A 297 -7.50 17.32 -12.56
N ILE A 298 -8.63 17.06 -13.20
CA ILE A 298 -9.35 18.00 -14.05
C ILE A 298 -10.75 18.17 -13.48
N GLU A 299 -11.17 19.40 -13.25
CA GLU A 299 -12.50 19.73 -12.74
C GLU A 299 -13.18 20.78 -13.62
N LYS A 300 -14.38 20.46 -14.09
CA LYS A 300 -15.26 21.43 -14.73
C LYS A 300 -16.06 22.17 -13.66
N MET A 301 -15.77 23.44 -13.49
CA MET A 301 -16.43 24.29 -12.51
C MET A 301 -17.83 24.73 -13.00
N GLN A 302 -18.71 25.10 -12.07
CA GLN A 302 -20.09 25.53 -12.38
C GLN A 302 -20.15 26.76 -13.27
N ASP A 303 -19.13 27.64 -13.21
CA ASP A 303 -19.02 28.85 -14.07
C ASP A 303 -18.40 28.54 -15.44
N GLY A 304 -18.21 27.29 -15.80
CA GLY A 304 -17.63 26.79 -17.04
C GLY A 304 -16.12 26.91 -17.14
N LYS A 305 -15.45 27.26 -16.04
CA LYS A 305 -13.98 27.19 -15.95
C LYS A 305 -13.53 25.75 -15.77
N VAL A 306 -12.25 25.53 -16.02
CA VAL A 306 -11.60 24.23 -15.77
C VAL A 306 -10.44 24.45 -14.82
N ALA A 307 -10.48 23.76 -13.71
CA ALA A 307 -9.35 23.69 -12.78
C ALA A 307 -8.53 22.44 -13.08
N ILE A 308 -7.21 22.59 -13.07
CA ILE A 308 -6.26 21.50 -13.16
C ILE A 308 -5.35 21.59 -11.95
N SER A 309 -5.21 20.46 -11.24
CA SER A 309 -4.29 20.33 -10.15
C SER A 309 -3.30 19.22 -10.50
N ILE A 310 -2.02 19.49 -10.31
CA ILE A 310 -0.93 18.54 -10.54
C ILE A 310 -0.20 18.38 -9.22
N GLU A 311 -0.16 17.15 -8.73
CA GLU A 311 0.51 16.78 -7.49
C GLU A 311 1.74 15.93 -7.80
N ASP A 312 2.91 16.37 -7.35
CA ASP A 312 4.13 15.57 -7.35
C ASP A 312 4.09 14.68 -6.10
N ASN A 313 3.89 13.38 -6.32
CA ASN A 313 3.75 12.42 -5.23
C ASN A 313 5.06 12.19 -4.45
N ILE A 314 6.20 12.52 -5.04
CA ILE A 314 7.51 12.36 -4.39
C ILE A 314 7.78 13.53 -3.44
N ASN A 315 7.56 14.75 -3.93
CA ASN A 315 7.90 15.97 -3.19
C ASN A 315 6.71 16.57 -2.42
N SER A 316 5.52 15.96 -2.54
CA SER A 316 4.27 16.48 -1.94
C SER A 316 3.93 17.91 -2.34
N LEU A 317 4.33 18.32 -3.54
CA LEU A 317 4.06 19.63 -4.10
C LEU A 317 2.79 19.57 -4.95
N THR A 318 1.90 20.52 -4.74
CA THR A 318 0.68 20.67 -5.54
C THR A 318 0.75 21.97 -6.32
N SER A 319 0.54 21.89 -7.62
CA SER A 319 0.40 23.05 -8.50
C SER A 319 -1.02 23.11 -9.04
N GLU A 320 -1.69 24.25 -8.85
CA GLU A 320 -3.06 24.47 -9.30
C GLU A 320 -3.11 25.52 -10.40
N PHE A 321 -3.89 25.24 -11.45
CA PHE A 321 -4.10 26.11 -12.59
C PHE A 321 -5.60 26.22 -12.87
N VAL A 322 -6.11 27.43 -13.00
CA VAL A 322 -7.52 27.66 -13.33
C VAL A 322 -7.61 28.35 -14.70
N SER A 323 -8.26 27.68 -15.63
CA SER A 323 -8.55 28.18 -16.96
C SER A 323 -9.90 28.89 -16.99
N PRO A 324 -10.03 30.11 -17.56
CA PRO A 324 -11.31 30.83 -17.60
C PRO A 324 -12.39 30.11 -18.42
N LYS A 325 -12.07 29.44 -19.53
CA LYS A 325 -13.00 28.61 -20.33
C LYS A 325 -12.22 27.73 -21.30
N PHE A 326 -12.69 26.51 -21.57
CA PHE A 326 -12.33 25.80 -22.78
C PHE A 326 -13.09 26.41 -23.97
N SER A 327 -12.38 26.72 -25.05
CA SER A 327 -13.01 27.10 -26.33
C SER A 327 -13.49 25.81 -27.01
N GLU A 328 -14.77 25.75 -27.38
CA GLU A 328 -15.35 24.60 -28.10
C GLU A 328 -14.62 24.31 -29.43
N ASN A 329 -13.90 25.27 -29.98
CA ASN A 329 -13.13 25.13 -31.22
C ASN A 329 -11.72 24.56 -31.04
N SER A 330 -11.33 24.19 -29.83
CA SER A 330 -9.97 23.71 -29.50
C SER A 330 -9.84 22.23 -29.30
N LEU A 331 -10.90 21.46 -29.52
CA LEU A 331 -10.91 20.00 -29.40
C LEU A 331 -10.71 19.41 -30.80
N HIS A 332 -9.54 18.86 -31.07
CA HIS A 332 -9.24 18.13 -32.30
C HIS A 332 -8.66 16.76 -31.94
N GLY A 333 -9.41 15.73 -32.24
CA GLY A 333 -8.97 14.34 -32.02
C GLY A 333 -8.61 14.10 -30.56
N ASP A 334 -7.38 13.67 -30.30
CA ASP A 334 -6.87 13.36 -28.97
C ASP A 334 -6.34 14.57 -28.19
N ALA A 335 -6.53 15.79 -28.65
CA ALA A 335 -5.95 17.00 -28.04
C ALA A 335 -7.01 18.00 -27.58
N ILE A 336 -6.84 18.53 -26.37
CA ILE A 336 -7.60 19.64 -25.82
C ILE A 336 -6.68 20.87 -25.81
N LYS A 337 -7.09 21.96 -26.48
CA LYS A 337 -6.41 23.25 -26.37
C LYS A 337 -7.33 24.24 -25.70
N SER A 338 -6.91 24.82 -24.60
CA SER A 338 -7.60 25.96 -24.02
C SER A 338 -6.91 27.24 -24.47
N MET A 339 -7.61 28.07 -25.24
CA MET A 339 -7.19 29.42 -25.54
C MET A 339 -7.74 30.39 -24.51
N MET A 340 -6.85 31.10 -23.83
CA MET A 340 -7.20 32.02 -22.76
C MET A 340 -6.83 33.43 -23.13
N THR A 341 -7.77 34.35 -22.96
CA THR A 341 -7.54 35.78 -23.20
C THR A 341 -6.74 36.44 -22.08
N LYS A 342 -6.71 35.88 -20.88
CA LYS A 342 -5.93 36.41 -19.73
C LYS A 342 -5.61 35.32 -18.71
N GLY A 343 -4.72 34.37 -19.04
CA GLY A 343 -4.31 33.33 -18.09
C GLY A 343 -3.40 32.29 -18.75
N PRO A 344 -3.05 31.17 -18.09
CA PRO A 344 -2.24 30.12 -18.69
C PRO A 344 -3.03 29.35 -19.78
N GLU A 345 -2.38 29.07 -20.90
CA GLU A 345 -2.88 28.18 -21.94
C GLU A 345 -2.62 26.75 -21.51
N LEU A 346 -3.60 25.87 -21.69
CA LEU A 346 -3.48 24.45 -21.43
C LEU A 346 -3.60 23.70 -22.76
N ASP A 347 -2.57 22.95 -23.09
CA ASP A 347 -2.64 21.89 -24.09
C ASP A 347 -2.64 20.54 -23.34
N LEU A 348 -3.67 19.73 -23.55
CA LEU A 348 -3.77 18.38 -23.06
C LEU A 348 -4.00 17.45 -24.24
N SER A 349 -3.16 16.42 -24.36
CA SER A 349 -3.37 15.38 -25.36
C SER A 349 -3.22 14.00 -24.74
N VAL A 350 -3.99 13.04 -25.24
CA VAL A 350 -3.92 11.63 -24.85
C VAL A 350 -3.52 10.82 -26.06
N SER A 351 -2.42 10.10 -25.99
CA SER A 351 -1.92 9.26 -27.09
C SER A 351 -1.43 7.94 -26.54
N GLY A 352 -2.09 6.85 -26.90
CA GLY A 352 -1.80 5.53 -26.32
C GLY A 352 -1.96 5.56 -24.80
N ASN A 353 -0.89 5.25 -24.09
CA ASN A 353 -0.83 5.27 -22.62
C ASN A 353 -0.10 6.50 -22.07
N THR A 354 -0.05 7.60 -22.82
CA THR A 354 0.63 8.82 -22.42
C THR A 354 -0.34 9.99 -22.45
N VAL A 355 -0.31 10.79 -21.40
CA VAL A 355 -1.01 12.08 -21.30
C VAL A 355 0.04 13.18 -21.32
N SER A 356 0.00 14.02 -22.35
CA SER A 356 0.88 15.18 -22.44
C SER A 356 0.14 16.41 -21.91
N ILE A 357 0.70 17.06 -20.90
CA ILE A 357 0.15 18.29 -20.29
C ILE A 357 1.15 19.41 -20.53
N ASN A 358 0.70 20.48 -21.18
CA ASN A 358 1.52 21.65 -21.42
C ASN A 358 0.76 22.91 -21.00
N ILE A 359 1.25 23.58 -19.97
CA ILE A 359 0.66 24.81 -19.43
C ILE A 359 1.61 25.96 -19.72
N LYS A 360 1.14 26.98 -20.47
CA LYS A 360 1.91 28.15 -20.88
C LYS A 360 1.29 29.43 -20.34
N LYS A 361 2.13 30.35 -19.90
CA LYS A 361 1.73 31.73 -19.60
C LYS A 361 2.36 32.67 -20.63
N GLY A 362 1.58 33.04 -21.65
CA GLY A 362 2.09 33.68 -22.84
C GLY A 362 3.04 32.76 -23.64
N LYS A 363 4.26 33.21 -23.94
CA LYS A 363 5.25 32.38 -24.66
C LYS A 363 6.09 31.47 -23.75
N LYS A 364 5.90 31.53 -22.44
CA LYS A 364 6.73 30.81 -21.47
C LYS A 364 6.00 29.56 -20.94
N PRO A 365 6.55 28.36 -21.09
CA PRO A 365 6.00 27.19 -20.44
C PRO A 365 6.13 27.32 -18.91
N VAL A 366 5.05 27.02 -18.20
CA VAL A 366 4.98 26.97 -16.74
C VAL A 366 5.08 25.54 -16.26
N PHE A 367 4.49 24.63 -17.03
CA PHE A 367 4.55 23.19 -16.82
C PHE A 367 4.46 22.50 -18.18
N ALA A 368 5.31 21.50 -18.43
CA ALA A 368 5.27 20.70 -19.64
C ALA A 368 5.81 19.31 -19.32
N GLU A 369 4.94 18.32 -19.27
CA GLU A 369 5.29 16.94 -18.94
C GLU A 369 4.51 15.95 -19.80
N GLU A 370 5.15 14.84 -20.14
CA GLU A 370 4.51 13.65 -20.70
C GLU A 370 4.40 12.62 -19.59
N LEU A 371 3.17 12.28 -19.24
CA LEU A 371 2.89 11.43 -18.10
C LEU A 371 2.42 10.05 -18.59
N PRO A 372 3.14 8.96 -18.30
CA PRO A 372 2.65 7.63 -18.56
C PRO A 372 1.47 7.34 -17.62
N VAL A 373 0.39 6.82 -18.19
CA VAL A 373 -0.84 6.48 -17.46
C VAL A 373 -1.28 5.06 -17.80
N SER A 374 -2.11 4.46 -16.96
CA SER A 374 -2.68 3.16 -17.26
C SER A 374 -3.66 3.24 -18.44
N GLU A 375 -3.85 2.13 -19.17
CA GLU A 375 -4.89 2.04 -20.21
C GLU A 375 -6.29 2.33 -19.65
N LYS A 376 -6.54 1.91 -18.40
CA LYS A 376 -7.78 2.19 -17.67
C LYS A 376 -7.98 3.69 -17.45
N ASP A 377 -6.94 4.39 -17.01
CA ASP A 377 -7.02 5.83 -16.77
C ASP A 377 -7.12 6.62 -18.07
N CYS A 378 -6.49 6.17 -19.15
CA CYS A 378 -6.71 6.74 -20.49
C CYS A 378 -8.17 6.64 -20.91
N LYS A 379 -8.80 5.47 -20.77
CA LYS A 379 -10.22 5.25 -21.06
C LYS A 379 -11.10 6.13 -20.17
N LYS A 380 -10.80 6.21 -18.88
CA LYS A 380 -11.52 7.03 -17.91
C LYS A 380 -11.43 8.53 -18.27
N LEU A 381 -10.23 9.00 -18.62
CA LEU A 381 -10.02 10.38 -19.04
C LEU A 381 -10.77 10.69 -20.34
N THR A 382 -10.67 9.83 -21.34
CA THR A 382 -11.38 9.99 -22.62
C THR A 382 -12.88 10.07 -22.40
N ARG A 383 -13.44 9.17 -21.60
CA ARG A 383 -14.87 9.19 -21.27
C ARG A 383 -15.28 10.47 -20.53
N TYR A 384 -14.47 10.91 -19.54
CA TYR A 384 -14.72 12.17 -18.83
C TYR A 384 -14.76 13.37 -19.78
N LEU A 385 -13.81 13.43 -20.71
CA LEU A 385 -13.75 14.51 -21.69
C LEU A 385 -14.98 14.50 -22.62
N GLN A 386 -15.41 13.34 -23.08
CA GLN A 386 -16.61 13.18 -23.90
C GLN A 386 -17.89 13.59 -23.16
N GLU A 387 -18.03 13.21 -21.90
CA GLU A 387 -19.24 13.51 -21.11
C GLU A 387 -19.31 14.97 -20.65
N ASN A 388 -18.17 15.61 -20.38
CA ASN A 388 -18.14 16.97 -19.84
C ASN A 388 -17.87 18.08 -20.87
N PHE A 389 -17.34 17.73 -22.04
CA PHE A 389 -17.00 18.68 -23.10
C PHE A 389 -17.61 18.23 -24.42
N ALA A 390 -18.71 18.89 -24.82
CA ALA A 390 -19.55 18.48 -25.96
C ALA A 390 -18.83 18.43 -27.32
N ALA A 391 -17.65 19.05 -27.46
CA ALA A 391 -16.85 19.02 -28.67
C ALA A 391 -15.85 17.82 -28.73
N PHE A 392 -15.79 16.97 -27.73
CA PHE A 392 -14.95 15.77 -27.76
C PHE A 392 -15.69 14.63 -28.45
N THR A 393 -15.74 14.66 -29.78
CA THR A 393 -16.23 13.56 -30.59
C THR A 393 -15.07 12.71 -31.05
N SER A 394 -15.14 11.42 -30.77
CA SER A 394 -14.20 10.36 -31.20
C SER A 394 -13.97 10.31 -32.71
#